data_f58ca18b3fc1256aad9fe8a4daeef785
#
_entry.id   f58ca18b3fc1256aad9fe8a4daeef785
#
_cell.length_a   1.000
_cell.length_b   1.000
_cell.length_c   1.000
_cell.angle_alpha   90.00
_cell.angle_beta   90.00
_cell.angle_gamma   90.00
#
_symmetry.space_group_name_H-M   'P 1'
#
loop_
_entity.id
_entity.type
_entity.pdbx_description
1 polymer ?
#
loop_
_entity_poly.entity_id
_entity_poly.type
_entity_poly.pdbx_seq_one_letter_code
_entity_poly.pdbx_strand_id
1 'polypeptide(L)'
;MTMNIRILFLTLLTSFSFSIFSQETTKGDVVVNNSSEKNSVLIIPFEPRLYISDIDNNLAKTNEMSYQDIKAKFRAGLDQNIFIALKPYYNALSFYTVDEEEARKELSYIYNSIGYKYEVLEAETPTESKGKKLLNKFKKDETKQESIDAEVQNGQIVSQVDNLEKYMKTVLSNTELIANLNKKYQAAYYIFINELDIKRGTEGQYLGGEKNTDREIKVHYTIFDNKEKEVASGAIKMSFNPSENDINTIIKSQFPLIADKIVQKMIVQ
;
A
#
# COMPACT_ATOMS: atom_id res chain seq x y z
N MET A 1 -79.54 -3.63 -38.72
CA MET A 1 -78.64 -4.37 -39.63
C MET A 1 -77.22 -4.06 -39.15
N THR A 2 -76.73 -4.88 -38.26
CA THR A 2 -75.48 -4.67 -37.54
C THR A 2 -74.43 -5.61 -38.08
N MET A 3 -73.37 -5.08 -38.62
CA MET A 3 -72.24 -5.81 -39.21
C MET A 3 -71.14 -5.94 -38.19
N ASN A 4 -70.88 -7.17 -37.71
CA ASN A 4 -69.81 -7.51 -36.78
C ASN A 4 -68.46 -7.66 -37.53
N ILE A 5 -67.50 -6.76 -37.29
CA ILE A 5 -66.10 -6.89 -37.72
C ILE A 5 -65.31 -7.64 -36.61
N ARG A 6 -64.96 -8.89 -36.91
CA ARG A 6 -64.02 -9.65 -36.09
C ARG A 6 -62.60 -9.28 -36.52
N ILE A 7 -61.92 -8.54 -35.68
CA ILE A 7 -60.47 -8.25 -35.81
C ILE A 7 -59.68 -9.44 -35.27
N LEU A 8 -58.97 -10.11 -36.17
CA LEU A 8 -58.09 -11.22 -35.87
C LEU A 8 -56.72 -10.63 -35.40
N PHE A 9 -56.47 -10.65 -34.11
CA PHE A 9 -55.16 -10.31 -33.60
C PHE A 9 -54.18 -11.49 -33.76
N LEU A 10 -53.25 -11.36 -34.72
CA LEU A 10 -52.16 -12.29 -34.92
C LEU A 10 -51.04 -11.89 -33.95
N THR A 11 -50.95 -12.55 -32.79
CA THR A 11 -49.87 -12.38 -31.85
C THR A 11 -48.64 -13.13 -32.35
N LEU A 12 -47.67 -12.37 -32.87
CA LEU A 12 -46.33 -12.88 -33.21
C LEU A 12 -45.54 -13.08 -31.90
N LEU A 13 -45.47 -14.32 -31.42
CA LEU A 13 -44.67 -14.71 -30.25
C LEU A 13 -43.21 -14.81 -30.66
N THR A 14 -42.46 -13.73 -30.52
CA THR A 14 -40.98 -13.78 -30.63
C THR A 14 -40.42 -14.40 -29.34
N SER A 15 -40.05 -15.67 -29.42
CA SER A 15 -39.30 -16.38 -28.38
C SER A 15 -37.91 -15.80 -28.29
N PHE A 16 -37.73 -14.89 -27.33
CA PHE A 16 -36.41 -14.44 -26.90
C PHE A 16 -35.78 -15.56 -26.04
N SER A 17 -34.90 -16.35 -26.67
CA SER A 17 -34.09 -17.33 -25.96
C SER A 17 -33.06 -16.58 -25.10
N PHE A 18 -33.37 -16.35 -23.82
CA PHE A 18 -32.38 -15.98 -22.84
C PHE A 18 -31.46 -17.18 -22.64
N SER A 19 -30.27 -17.13 -23.23
CA SER A 19 -29.16 -17.99 -22.82
C SER A 19 -28.76 -17.57 -21.40
N ILE A 20 -29.30 -18.31 -20.42
CA ILE A 20 -28.81 -18.22 -19.04
C ILE A 20 -27.40 -18.81 -19.08
N PHE A 21 -26.39 -17.94 -19.13
CA PHE A 21 -25.03 -18.32 -18.74
C PHE A 21 -25.10 -18.68 -17.24
N SER A 22 -25.28 -19.96 -16.96
CA SER A 22 -25.03 -20.54 -15.67
C SER A 22 -23.52 -20.35 -15.40
N GLN A 23 -23.15 -19.31 -14.65
CA GLN A 23 -21.84 -19.28 -14.02
C GLN A 23 -21.88 -20.36 -12.94
N GLU A 24 -21.30 -21.51 -13.23
CA GLU A 24 -20.85 -22.43 -12.19
C GLU A 24 -19.92 -21.65 -11.27
N THR A 25 -20.41 -21.40 -10.07
CA THR A 25 -19.60 -20.89 -8.95
C THR A 25 -18.70 -22.05 -8.54
N THR A 26 -17.57 -22.20 -9.21
CA THR A 26 -16.49 -23.05 -8.75
C THR A 26 -16.00 -22.44 -7.45
N LYS A 27 -16.19 -23.19 -6.36
CA LYS A 27 -15.61 -22.91 -5.03
C LYS A 27 -14.12 -22.63 -5.23
N GLY A 28 -13.74 -21.41 -4.93
CA GLY A 28 -12.52 -20.80 -4.55
C GLY A 28 -11.21 -21.58 -4.55
N ASP A 29 -10.84 -22.20 -5.64
CA ASP A 29 -9.43 -22.36 -5.95
C ASP A 29 -9.00 -21.11 -6.68
N VAL A 30 -8.01 -20.39 -6.12
CA VAL A 30 -7.33 -19.29 -6.80
C VAL A 30 -6.82 -19.87 -8.11
N VAL A 31 -7.55 -19.63 -9.21
CA VAL A 31 -7.13 -20.04 -10.55
C VAL A 31 -5.89 -19.22 -10.86
N VAL A 32 -4.73 -19.80 -10.62
CA VAL A 32 -3.48 -19.33 -11.18
C VAL A 32 -3.59 -19.55 -12.69
N ASN A 33 -4.12 -18.54 -13.37
CA ASN A 33 -4.10 -18.52 -14.82
C ASN A 33 -2.64 -18.41 -15.25
N ASN A 34 -2.03 -19.54 -15.57
CA ASN A 34 -0.74 -19.64 -16.26
C ASN A 34 -0.86 -19.11 -17.71
N SER A 35 -1.28 -17.87 -17.85
CA SER A 35 -1.20 -17.17 -19.11
C SER A 35 0.06 -16.31 -19.11
N SER A 36 1.10 -16.84 -19.76
CA SER A 36 2.35 -16.13 -20.13
C SER A 36 3.31 -15.75 -18.99
N GLU A 37 4.51 -16.24 -19.08
CA GLU A 37 5.87 -15.73 -18.72
C GLU A 37 6.07 -14.65 -17.62
N LYS A 38 5.00 -14.07 -17.04
CA LYS A 38 5.13 -13.06 -15.98
C LYS A 38 5.13 -13.69 -14.60
N ASN A 39 6.12 -13.35 -13.81
CA ASN A 39 6.16 -13.71 -12.39
C ASN A 39 4.94 -13.14 -11.65
N SER A 40 4.40 -13.91 -10.70
CA SER A 40 3.30 -13.45 -9.84
C SER A 40 3.82 -12.63 -8.66
N VAL A 41 3.05 -11.64 -8.25
CA VAL A 41 3.34 -10.76 -7.10
C VAL A 41 2.10 -10.70 -6.21
N LEU A 42 2.25 -11.05 -4.93
CA LEU A 42 1.17 -10.96 -3.94
C LEU A 42 1.27 -9.62 -3.19
N ILE A 43 0.19 -8.86 -3.15
CA ILE A 43 0.06 -7.62 -2.39
C ILE A 43 -0.54 -7.95 -1.03
N ILE A 44 0.15 -7.60 0.05
CA ILE A 44 -0.33 -7.69 1.43
C ILE A 44 -0.64 -6.26 1.90
N PRO A 45 -1.93 -5.90 2.05
CA PRO A 45 -2.33 -4.57 2.47
C PRO A 45 -1.94 -4.33 3.94
N PHE A 46 -1.78 -3.07 4.35
CA PHE A 46 -1.43 -2.74 5.73
C PHE A 46 -2.50 -3.20 6.72
N GLU A 47 -2.05 -3.54 7.92
CA GLU A 47 -2.95 -3.88 9.03
C GLU A 47 -3.80 -2.65 9.41
N PRO A 48 -5.13 -2.78 9.59
CA PRO A 48 -5.99 -1.60 9.84
C PRO A 48 -5.58 -0.70 11.00
N ARG A 49 -4.86 -1.23 12.01
CA ARG A 49 -4.33 -0.42 13.14
C ARG A 49 -3.14 0.46 12.75
N LEU A 50 -2.50 0.20 11.61
CA LEU A 50 -1.35 0.93 11.07
C LEU A 50 -1.76 1.99 10.02
N TYR A 51 -2.99 2.43 10.10
CA TYR A 51 -3.47 3.64 9.47
C TYR A 51 -3.43 4.79 10.48
N ILE A 52 -2.66 5.82 10.20
CA ILE A 52 -2.48 6.98 11.05
C ILE A 52 -2.87 8.23 10.25
N SER A 53 -3.78 9.05 10.78
CA SER A 53 -4.24 10.24 10.06
C SER A 53 -4.58 11.38 11.02
N ASP A 54 -4.04 12.56 10.72
CA ASP A 54 -4.34 13.82 11.44
C ASP A 54 -5.56 14.55 10.87
N ILE A 55 -6.11 14.09 9.74
CA ILE A 55 -7.14 14.81 8.98
C ILE A 55 -8.49 14.10 8.92
N ASP A 56 -8.65 12.97 9.57
CA ASP A 56 -9.87 12.14 9.48
C ASP A 56 -11.13 12.88 9.88
N ASN A 57 -11.06 13.82 10.83
CA ASN A 57 -12.20 14.68 11.17
C ASN A 57 -12.72 15.49 9.97
N ASN A 58 -11.79 16.01 9.15
CA ASN A 58 -12.14 16.78 7.96
C ASN A 58 -12.67 15.86 6.85
N LEU A 59 -12.01 14.70 6.67
CA LEU A 59 -12.44 13.69 5.69
C LEU A 59 -13.84 13.16 6.00
N ALA A 60 -14.13 12.84 7.28
CA ALA A 60 -15.43 12.33 7.73
C ALA A 60 -16.54 13.32 7.43
N LYS A 61 -16.34 14.61 7.72
CA LYS A 61 -17.31 15.66 7.45
C LYS A 61 -17.58 15.88 5.96
N THR A 62 -16.53 15.89 5.15
CA THR A 62 -16.66 16.16 3.72
C THR A 62 -17.28 15.00 2.96
N ASN A 63 -16.96 13.75 3.37
CA ASN A 63 -17.41 12.56 2.64
C ASN A 63 -18.60 11.85 3.30
N GLU A 64 -19.11 12.37 4.43
CA GLU A 64 -20.19 11.76 5.23
C GLU A 64 -19.91 10.29 5.59
N MET A 65 -18.66 9.98 5.97
CA MET A 65 -18.18 8.64 6.22
C MET A 65 -17.71 8.46 7.66
N SER A 66 -17.81 7.22 8.18
CA SER A 66 -17.17 6.85 9.44
C SER A 66 -15.64 6.75 9.28
N TYR A 67 -14.90 6.86 10.39
CA TYR A 67 -13.44 6.67 10.38
C TYR A 67 -13.03 5.27 9.92
N GLN A 68 -13.86 4.27 10.18
CA GLN A 68 -13.61 2.90 9.72
C GLN A 68 -13.75 2.80 8.20
N ASP A 69 -14.79 3.43 7.63
CA ASP A 69 -15.00 3.44 6.19
C ASP A 69 -13.89 4.22 5.46
N ILE A 70 -13.45 5.35 6.03
CA ILE A 70 -12.32 6.14 5.51
C ILE A 70 -11.07 5.25 5.42
N LYS A 71 -10.72 4.61 6.53
CA LYS A 71 -9.58 3.67 6.60
C LYS A 71 -9.71 2.54 5.59
N ALA A 72 -10.87 1.89 5.51
CA ALA A 72 -11.13 0.81 4.57
C ALA A 72 -10.98 1.29 3.12
N LYS A 73 -11.48 2.48 2.81
CA LYS A 73 -11.40 3.07 1.47
C LYS A 73 -9.98 3.41 1.05
N PHE A 74 -9.17 3.99 1.93
CA PHE A 74 -7.75 4.22 1.65
C PHE A 74 -6.99 2.91 1.47
N ARG A 75 -7.25 1.92 2.34
CA ARG A 75 -6.60 0.62 2.27
C ARG A 75 -6.91 -0.10 0.95
N ALA A 76 -8.17 -0.16 0.55
CA ALA A 76 -8.58 -0.75 -0.71
C ALA A 76 -8.07 0.04 -1.92
N GLY A 77 -8.12 1.38 -1.86
CA GLY A 77 -7.63 2.25 -2.92
C GLY A 77 -6.13 2.11 -3.16
N LEU A 78 -5.33 1.98 -2.11
CA LEU A 78 -3.88 1.77 -2.25
C LEU A 78 -3.57 0.40 -2.86
N ASP A 79 -4.19 -0.67 -2.36
CA ASP A 79 -4.04 -2.01 -2.91
C ASP A 79 -4.40 -2.05 -4.41
N GLN A 80 -5.55 -1.48 -4.78
CA GLN A 80 -6.00 -1.42 -6.16
C GLN A 80 -5.02 -0.67 -7.08
N ASN A 81 -4.45 0.44 -6.63
CA ASN A 81 -3.48 1.19 -7.43
C ASN A 81 -2.17 0.41 -7.61
N ILE A 82 -1.66 -0.27 -6.57
CA ILE A 82 -0.50 -1.15 -6.68
C ILE A 82 -0.80 -2.31 -7.63
N PHE A 83 -1.98 -2.92 -7.51
CA PHE A 83 -2.42 -3.97 -8.42
C PHE A 83 -2.42 -3.51 -9.89
N ILE A 84 -2.93 -2.32 -10.17
CA ILE A 84 -2.96 -1.74 -11.52
C ILE A 84 -1.53 -1.46 -12.02
N ALA A 85 -0.67 -0.88 -11.18
CA ALA A 85 0.72 -0.55 -11.52
C ALA A 85 1.57 -1.80 -11.82
N LEU A 86 1.27 -2.93 -11.17
CA LEU A 86 1.96 -4.20 -11.40
C LEU A 86 1.58 -4.88 -12.73
N LYS A 87 0.33 -4.74 -13.20
CA LYS A 87 -0.20 -5.47 -14.37
C LYS A 87 0.65 -5.44 -15.63
N PRO A 88 1.32 -4.32 -16.00
CA PRO A 88 2.19 -4.30 -17.18
C PRO A 88 3.37 -5.28 -17.07
N TYR A 89 3.87 -5.54 -15.87
CA TYR A 89 5.12 -6.25 -15.61
C TYR A 89 4.93 -7.63 -14.99
N TYR A 90 3.91 -7.80 -14.14
CA TYR A 90 3.69 -8.97 -13.29
C TYR A 90 2.25 -9.47 -13.35
N ASN A 91 2.04 -10.71 -12.94
CA ASN A 91 0.73 -11.24 -12.60
C ASN A 91 0.41 -10.82 -11.16
N ALA A 92 -0.37 -9.75 -10.98
CA ALA A 92 -0.69 -9.23 -9.66
C ALA A 92 -1.78 -10.04 -8.97
N LEU A 93 -1.58 -10.36 -7.68
CA LEU A 93 -2.53 -11.03 -6.81
C LEU A 93 -2.87 -10.10 -5.64
N SER A 94 -4.16 -9.98 -5.32
CA SER A 94 -4.66 -9.12 -4.24
C SER A 94 -5.72 -9.84 -3.43
N PHE A 95 -5.72 -9.62 -2.11
CA PHE A 95 -6.75 -10.13 -1.20
C PHE A 95 -8.14 -9.50 -1.42
N TYR A 96 -8.23 -8.40 -2.15
CA TYR A 96 -9.53 -7.81 -2.54
C TYR A 96 -10.20 -8.52 -3.73
N THR A 97 -9.53 -9.51 -4.33
CA THR A 97 -10.08 -10.31 -5.43
C THR A 97 -10.54 -11.70 -5.01
N VAL A 98 -10.38 -12.07 -3.73
CA VAL A 98 -10.81 -13.34 -3.16
C VAL A 98 -11.99 -13.14 -2.22
N ASP A 99 -12.60 -14.25 -1.78
CA ASP A 99 -13.68 -14.21 -0.79
C ASP A 99 -13.27 -13.49 0.49
N GLU A 100 -14.16 -12.67 1.05
CA GLU A 100 -13.84 -11.81 2.21
C GLU A 100 -13.46 -12.63 3.45
N GLU A 101 -14.13 -13.74 3.69
CA GLU A 101 -13.85 -14.59 4.88
C GLU A 101 -12.50 -15.29 4.72
N GLU A 102 -12.18 -15.77 3.52
CA GLU A 102 -10.89 -16.36 3.21
C GLU A 102 -9.78 -15.33 3.32
N ALA A 103 -9.94 -14.14 2.71
CA ALA A 103 -8.99 -13.04 2.80
C ALA A 103 -8.72 -12.64 4.26
N ARG A 104 -9.76 -12.56 5.09
CA ARG A 104 -9.63 -12.21 6.51
C ARG A 104 -8.82 -13.25 7.29
N LYS A 105 -9.07 -14.55 7.06
CA LYS A 105 -8.33 -15.65 7.71
C LYS A 105 -6.85 -15.60 7.32
N GLU A 106 -6.57 -15.45 6.04
CA GLU A 106 -5.23 -15.41 5.50
C GLU A 106 -4.45 -14.19 6.00
N LEU A 107 -5.05 -13.01 5.92
CA LEU A 107 -4.45 -11.78 6.43
C LEU A 107 -4.19 -11.84 7.94
N SER A 108 -5.09 -12.46 8.71
CA SER A 108 -4.86 -12.70 10.14
C SER A 108 -3.64 -13.60 10.39
N TYR A 109 -3.49 -14.66 9.62
CA TYR A 109 -2.30 -15.52 9.68
C TYR A 109 -1.03 -14.73 9.34
N ILE A 110 -1.04 -13.95 8.26
CA ILE A 110 0.10 -13.14 7.82
C ILE A 110 0.50 -12.13 8.90
N TYR A 111 -0.46 -11.35 9.43
CA TYR A 111 -0.17 -10.32 10.43
C TYR A 111 0.32 -10.89 11.77
N ASN A 112 -0.11 -12.10 12.14
CA ASN A 112 0.42 -12.81 13.31
C ASN A 112 1.80 -13.45 13.08
N SER A 113 2.23 -13.53 11.82
CA SER A 113 3.51 -14.13 11.42
C SER A 113 4.63 -13.11 11.18
N ILE A 114 4.31 -11.82 11.28
CA ILE A 114 5.26 -10.73 11.07
C ILE A 114 5.37 -9.83 12.29
N GLY A 115 6.48 -9.12 12.37
CA GLY A 115 6.70 -7.99 13.27
C GLY A 115 7.07 -6.75 12.48
N TYR A 116 7.24 -5.64 13.19
CA TYR A 116 7.64 -4.36 12.59
C TYR A 116 8.80 -3.76 13.35
N LYS A 117 9.70 -3.09 12.63
CA LYS A 117 10.75 -2.24 13.20
C LYS A 117 10.84 -0.93 12.41
N TYR A 118 11.32 0.12 13.07
CA TYR A 118 11.63 1.37 12.38
C TYR A 118 13.10 1.40 11.99
N GLU A 119 13.38 1.76 10.75
CA GLU A 119 14.72 2.00 10.21
C GLU A 119 14.82 3.44 9.70
N VAL A 120 16.04 3.98 9.70
CA VAL A 120 16.30 5.32 9.17
C VAL A 120 16.14 5.30 7.66
N LEU A 121 15.38 6.25 7.13
CA LEU A 121 15.25 6.45 5.69
C LEU A 121 16.55 7.10 5.19
N GLU A 122 17.36 6.35 4.45
CA GLU A 122 18.52 6.93 3.79
C GLU A 122 18.04 7.95 2.75
N ALA A 123 18.47 9.23 2.92
CA ALA A 123 18.18 10.25 1.92
C ALA A 123 18.71 9.78 0.56
N GLU A 124 17.87 9.83 -0.47
CA GLU A 124 18.32 9.59 -1.85
C GLU A 124 19.38 10.65 -2.16
N THR A 125 20.66 10.30 -2.01
CA THR A 125 21.74 11.20 -2.40
C THR A 125 21.66 11.41 -3.91
N PRO A 126 21.51 12.65 -4.38
CA PRO A 126 21.71 12.94 -5.79
C PRO A 126 23.09 12.39 -6.15
N THR A 127 23.20 11.72 -7.26
CA THR A 127 24.38 11.01 -7.79
C THR A 127 25.67 11.82 -7.55
N GLU A 128 26.27 11.72 -6.36
CA GLU A 128 27.54 12.34 -6.04
C GLU A 128 28.70 11.48 -6.53
N SER A 129 29.64 12.16 -7.17
CA SER A 129 30.84 11.63 -7.80
C SER A 129 31.55 10.59 -6.93
N LYS A 130 32.12 9.58 -7.58
CA LYS A 130 32.84 8.40 -7.05
C LYS A 130 33.92 8.68 -5.97
N GLY A 131 34.23 9.94 -5.67
CA GLY A 131 35.25 10.34 -4.68
C GLY A 131 34.81 10.29 -3.22
N LYS A 132 33.50 10.49 -2.90
CA LYS A 132 33.02 10.49 -1.51
C LYS A 132 32.71 9.09 -0.93
N LYS A 133 32.51 8.08 -1.79
CA LYS A 133 32.27 6.70 -1.35
C LYS A 133 33.47 6.06 -0.62
N LEU A 134 34.67 6.54 -0.87
CA LEU A 134 35.90 6.03 -0.22
C LEU A 134 36.06 6.54 1.22
N LEU A 135 35.63 7.76 1.52
CA LEU A 135 35.77 8.35 2.86
C LEU A 135 34.79 7.74 3.89
N ASN A 136 33.61 7.31 3.45
CA ASN A 136 32.62 6.70 4.33
C ASN A 136 32.91 5.22 4.64
N LYS A 137 33.75 4.55 3.84
CA LYS A 137 34.15 3.15 4.06
C LYS A 137 35.12 2.98 5.24
N PHE A 138 35.79 4.04 5.64
CA PHE A 138 36.74 4.04 6.76
C PHE A 138 36.11 4.42 8.13
N LYS A 139 34.81 4.76 8.16
CA LYS A 139 34.09 5.09 9.42
C LYS A 139 33.18 3.97 9.92
N LYS A 140 33.23 2.77 9.32
CA LYS A 140 32.30 1.68 9.64
C LYS A 140 33.00 0.56 10.42
N ASP A 141 33.59 0.92 11.55
CA ASP A 141 33.99 -0.02 12.61
C ASP A 141 33.88 0.66 13.96
N GLU A 142 32.67 0.87 14.42
CA GLU A 142 32.36 0.95 15.85
C GLU A 142 30.89 0.59 16.04
N THR A 143 30.68 -0.62 16.54
CA THR A 143 29.44 -1.08 17.17
C THR A 143 29.08 -0.09 18.26
N LYS A 144 28.12 0.82 18.02
CA LYS A 144 27.47 1.58 19.08
C LYS A 144 26.07 1.07 19.32
N GLN A 145 25.97 0.40 20.45
CA GLN A 145 24.77 0.21 21.23
C GLN A 145 24.04 1.56 21.38
N GLU A 146 22.73 1.61 21.04
CA GLU A 146 21.91 2.79 21.26
C GLU A 146 21.84 3.11 22.75
N SER A 147 22.72 3.96 23.23
CA SER A 147 22.56 4.68 24.48
C SER A 147 21.91 6.03 24.15
N ILE A 148 20.81 6.34 24.81
CA ILE A 148 20.23 7.69 24.83
C ILE A 148 21.24 8.57 25.59
N ASP A 149 22.18 9.14 24.87
CA ASP A 149 23.11 10.10 25.43
C ASP A 149 22.40 11.45 25.59
N ALA A 150 21.81 11.64 26.77
CA ALA A 150 21.43 12.96 27.23
C ALA A 150 22.73 13.68 27.63
N GLU A 151 23.25 14.56 26.78
CA GLU A 151 24.38 15.40 27.09
C GLU A 151 23.93 16.61 27.91
N VAL A 152 24.52 16.80 29.08
CA VAL A 152 24.24 17.98 29.91
C VAL A 152 25.19 19.09 29.51
N GLN A 153 24.75 20.04 28.69
CA GLN A 153 25.45 21.26 28.38
C GLN A 153 24.88 22.41 29.22
N ASN A 154 25.71 23.07 29.99
CA ASN A 154 25.39 24.22 30.86
C ASN A 154 24.21 23.97 31.83
N GLY A 155 24.08 22.77 32.38
CA GLY A 155 23.05 22.43 33.37
C GLY A 155 21.62 22.20 32.75
N GLN A 156 21.52 22.19 31.45
CA GLN A 156 20.29 21.80 30.75
C GLN A 156 20.50 20.43 30.08
N ILE A 157 19.51 19.54 30.24
CA ILE A 157 19.47 18.27 29.54
C ILE A 157 19.06 18.59 28.07
N VAL A 158 20.06 18.59 27.19
CA VAL A 158 19.79 18.69 25.73
C VAL A 158 19.59 17.28 25.25
N SER A 159 18.34 16.85 25.15
CA SER A 159 18.01 15.66 24.36
C SER A 159 18.26 15.99 22.89
N GLN A 160 19.22 15.34 22.27
CA GLN A 160 19.31 15.37 20.81
C GLN A 160 18.03 14.69 20.27
N VAL A 161 17.11 15.50 19.79
CA VAL A 161 15.97 14.98 19.05
C VAL A 161 16.54 14.38 17.78
N ASP A 162 16.46 13.05 17.67
CA ASP A 162 16.83 12.34 16.45
C ASP A 162 15.86 12.77 15.34
N ASN A 163 16.27 13.76 14.57
CA ASN A 163 15.48 14.29 13.43
C ASN A 163 15.59 13.42 12.18
N LEU A 164 16.17 12.21 12.29
CA LEU A 164 16.28 11.31 11.18
C LEU A 164 14.89 10.77 10.82
N GLU A 165 14.57 10.88 9.56
CA GLU A 165 13.32 10.34 9.06
C GLU A 165 13.36 8.80 9.09
N LYS A 166 12.32 8.18 9.69
CA LYS A 166 12.23 6.73 9.84
C LYS A 166 11.07 6.18 8.99
N TYR A 167 11.21 4.92 8.62
CA TYR A 167 10.14 4.16 7.99
C TYR A 167 9.92 2.83 8.71
N MET A 168 8.67 2.36 8.72
CA MET A 168 8.32 1.06 9.26
C MET A 168 8.66 -0.04 8.25
N LYS A 169 9.35 -1.06 8.71
CA LYS A 169 9.78 -2.23 7.94
C LYS A 169 9.20 -3.49 8.53
N THR A 170 8.69 -4.39 7.67
CA THR A 170 8.27 -5.73 8.06
C THR A 170 9.48 -6.61 8.41
N VAL A 171 9.35 -7.35 9.51
CA VAL A 171 10.27 -8.42 9.91
C VAL A 171 9.50 -9.74 9.92
N LEU A 172 10.02 -10.76 9.27
CA LEU A 172 9.43 -12.09 9.27
C LEU A 172 9.71 -12.74 10.64
N SER A 173 8.68 -12.83 11.50
CA SER A 173 8.78 -13.48 12.81
C SER A 173 8.58 -14.99 12.70
N ASN A 174 7.79 -15.45 11.73
CA ASN A 174 7.63 -16.85 11.37
C ASN A 174 8.43 -17.13 10.11
N THR A 175 9.48 -17.91 10.21
CA THR A 175 10.39 -18.29 9.10
C THR A 175 9.71 -19.12 8.02
N GLU A 176 8.55 -19.71 8.30
CA GLU A 176 7.81 -20.50 7.29
C GLU A 176 6.76 -19.65 6.52
N LEU A 177 6.58 -18.38 6.87
CA LEU A 177 5.53 -17.56 6.28
C LEU A 177 5.60 -17.54 4.75
N ILE A 178 6.73 -17.10 4.20
CA ILE A 178 6.91 -16.98 2.74
C ILE A 178 6.80 -18.34 2.05
N ALA A 179 7.37 -19.40 2.65
CA ALA A 179 7.26 -20.77 2.12
C ALA A 179 5.80 -21.23 2.06
N ASN A 180 5.00 -20.96 3.09
CA ASN A 180 3.58 -21.30 3.13
C ASN A 180 2.75 -20.48 2.13
N LEU A 181 3.01 -19.18 2.03
CA LEU A 181 2.37 -18.33 1.01
C LEU A 181 2.76 -18.79 -0.40
N ASN A 182 4.01 -19.18 -0.61
CA ASN A 182 4.47 -19.64 -1.92
C ASN A 182 3.81 -20.97 -2.35
N LYS A 183 3.53 -21.87 -1.41
CA LYS A 183 2.76 -23.10 -1.71
C LYS A 183 1.37 -22.80 -2.24
N LYS A 184 0.73 -21.72 -1.73
CA LYS A 184 -0.64 -21.34 -2.06
C LYS A 184 -0.72 -20.42 -3.28
N TYR A 185 0.11 -19.38 -3.33
CA TYR A 185 0.01 -18.29 -4.30
C TYR A 185 1.04 -18.37 -5.43
N GLN A 186 2.09 -19.18 -5.30
CA GLN A 186 3.19 -19.34 -6.27
C GLN A 186 3.74 -17.96 -6.72
N ALA A 187 3.85 -17.02 -5.79
CA ALA A 187 4.31 -15.68 -6.06
C ALA A 187 5.84 -15.59 -6.01
N ALA A 188 6.44 -14.90 -6.98
CA ALA A 188 7.86 -14.61 -6.98
C ALA A 188 8.23 -13.51 -5.99
N TYR A 189 7.29 -12.59 -5.72
CA TYR A 189 7.48 -11.46 -4.82
C TYR A 189 6.26 -11.24 -3.93
N TYR A 190 6.50 -10.67 -2.74
CA TYR A 190 5.52 -10.34 -1.72
C TYR A 190 5.71 -8.87 -1.33
N ILE A 191 4.73 -8.01 -1.65
CA ILE A 191 4.73 -6.60 -1.28
C ILE A 191 3.93 -6.44 0.00
N PHE A 192 4.59 -6.14 1.10
CA PHE A 192 3.96 -5.76 2.36
C PHE A 192 3.83 -4.24 2.41
N ILE A 193 2.60 -3.75 2.48
CA ILE A 193 2.35 -2.37 2.84
C ILE A 193 2.29 -2.33 4.36
N ASN A 194 3.22 -1.61 4.97
CA ASN A 194 3.42 -1.66 6.42
C ASN A 194 2.55 -0.65 7.16
N GLU A 195 2.54 0.61 6.69
CA GLU A 195 1.87 1.72 7.36
C GLU A 195 1.43 2.76 6.32
N LEU A 196 0.31 3.41 6.58
CA LEU A 196 -0.15 4.58 5.84
C LEU A 196 -0.34 5.75 6.80
N ASP A 197 0.48 6.79 6.63
CA ASP A 197 0.42 8.05 7.38
C ASP A 197 -0.17 9.16 6.53
N ILE A 198 -1.10 9.94 7.09
CA ILE A 198 -1.59 11.18 6.49
C ILE A 198 -1.45 12.29 7.54
N LYS A 199 -0.53 13.21 7.30
CA LYS A 199 -0.21 14.30 8.22
C LYS A 199 -0.71 15.65 7.70
N ARG A 200 -1.10 16.50 8.64
CA ARG A 200 -1.26 17.92 8.34
C ARG A 200 0.11 18.49 8.00
N GLY A 201 0.15 19.41 7.03
CA GLY A 201 1.35 20.19 6.80
C GLY A 201 1.75 20.92 8.09
N THR A 202 3.04 20.92 8.40
CA THR A 202 3.55 21.71 9.53
C THR A 202 3.31 23.19 9.22
N GLU A 203 2.44 23.85 9.97
CA GLU A 203 2.44 25.31 10.03
C GLU A 203 3.82 25.72 10.49
N GLY A 204 4.60 26.32 9.58
CA GLY A 204 6.01 26.59 9.77
C GLY A 204 6.27 27.27 11.11
N GLN A 205 7.14 26.68 11.91
CA GLN A 205 7.77 27.36 13.01
C GLN A 205 8.41 28.65 12.47
N TYR A 206 8.23 29.73 13.19
CA TYR A 206 8.67 31.12 12.91
C TYR A 206 10.20 31.23 12.79
N LEU A 207 10.79 30.77 11.72
CA LEU A 207 12.19 31.04 11.36
C LEU A 207 12.30 31.23 9.85
N GLY A 208 11.62 32.29 9.31
CA GLY A 208 12.00 32.93 8.03
C GLY A 208 11.97 32.06 6.76
N GLY A 209 11.38 30.87 6.76
CA GLY A 209 11.25 29.98 5.62
C GLY A 209 9.83 29.92 5.11
N GLU A 210 9.66 29.59 3.83
CA GLU A 210 8.36 29.37 3.20
C GLU A 210 7.55 28.38 4.03
N LYS A 211 6.29 28.78 4.36
CA LYS A 211 5.33 27.90 5.04
C LYS A 211 5.00 26.74 4.11
N ASN A 212 5.61 25.58 4.31
CA ASN A 212 5.09 24.38 3.69
C ASN A 212 3.82 23.96 4.46
N THR A 213 2.67 24.37 3.96
CA THR A 213 1.36 24.07 4.54
C THR A 213 0.75 22.81 3.91
N ASP A 214 1.41 22.20 2.92
CA ASP A 214 0.91 21.06 2.23
C ASP A 214 0.77 19.85 3.18
N ARG A 215 -0.30 19.08 2.99
CA ARG A 215 -0.46 17.79 3.65
C ARG A 215 0.50 16.77 3.06
N GLU A 216 0.91 15.84 3.88
CA GLU A 216 1.77 14.73 3.47
C GLU A 216 1.03 13.40 3.59
N ILE A 217 1.15 12.56 2.57
CA ILE A 217 0.81 11.15 2.62
C ILE A 217 2.09 10.34 2.48
N LYS A 218 2.28 9.36 3.38
CA LYS A 218 3.47 8.52 3.45
C LYS A 218 3.07 7.06 3.54
N VAL A 219 3.57 6.25 2.63
CA VAL A 219 3.32 4.80 2.58
C VAL A 219 4.61 4.06 2.82
N HIS A 220 4.63 3.24 3.86
CA HIS A 220 5.76 2.39 4.21
C HIS A 220 5.58 1.01 3.61
N TYR A 221 6.65 0.45 3.06
CA TYR A 221 6.59 -0.84 2.39
C TYR A 221 7.84 -1.69 2.62
N THR A 222 7.68 -3.01 2.46
CA THR A 222 8.77 -3.99 2.39
C THR A 222 8.44 -5.02 1.32
N ILE A 223 9.42 -5.37 0.49
CA ILE A 223 9.27 -6.34 -0.58
C ILE A 223 10.23 -7.50 -0.34
N PHE A 224 9.71 -8.72 -0.29
CA PHE A 224 10.50 -9.95 -0.23
C PHE A 224 10.35 -10.74 -1.54
N ASP A 225 11.39 -11.48 -1.88
CA ASP A 225 11.29 -12.56 -2.88
C ASP A 225 10.76 -13.85 -2.25
N ASN A 226 10.54 -14.88 -3.07
CA ASN A 226 10.08 -16.19 -2.62
C ASN A 226 11.15 -17.03 -1.86
N LYS A 227 12.34 -16.46 -1.67
CA LYS A 227 13.44 -17.02 -0.86
C LYS A 227 13.65 -16.23 0.43
N GLU A 228 12.67 -15.42 0.85
CA GLU A 228 12.71 -14.59 2.05
C GLU A 228 13.76 -13.47 2.02
N LYS A 229 14.40 -13.26 0.87
CA LYS A 229 15.35 -12.17 0.71
C LYS A 229 14.60 -10.86 0.52
N GLU A 230 14.97 -9.86 1.30
CA GLU A 230 14.49 -8.49 1.08
C GLU A 230 15.02 -7.95 -0.25
N VAL A 231 14.08 -7.53 -1.08
CA VAL A 231 14.32 -6.92 -2.38
C VAL A 231 14.42 -5.40 -2.25
N ALA A 232 13.46 -4.81 -1.52
CA ALA A 232 13.43 -3.38 -1.23
C ALA A 232 12.59 -3.10 0.00
N SER A 233 12.90 -2.02 0.70
CA SER A 233 12.07 -1.47 1.77
C SER A 233 12.25 0.04 1.83
N GLY A 234 11.28 0.75 2.42
CA GLY A 234 11.34 2.19 2.54
C GLY A 234 9.97 2.84 2.75
N ALA A 235 9.92 4.14 2.47
CA ALA A 235 8.68 4.89 2.44
C ALA A 235 8.61 5.77 1.19
N ILE A 236 7.41 5.89 0.62
CA ILE A 236 7.11 6.85 -0.44
C ILE A 236 6.28 7.97 0.15
N LYS A 237 6.74 9.20 -0.06
CA LYS A 237 6.09 10.44 0.42
C LYS A 237 5.56 11.24 -0.75
N MET A 238 4.37 11.77 -0.58
CA MET A 238 3.74 12.69 -1.53
C MET A 238 3.09 13.84 -0.77
N SER A 239 3.26 15.06 -1.28
CA SER A 239 2.56 16.23 -0.76
C SER A 239 1.29 16.50 -1.57
N PHE A 240 0.25 17.00 -0.91
CA PHE A 240 -1.00 17.36 -1.56
C PHE A 240 -1.66 18.58 -0.89
N ASN A 241 -2.62 19.17 -1.60
CA ASN A 241 -3.28 20.41 -1.19
C ASN A 241 -3.88 20.30 0.22
N PRO A 242 -3.58 21.22 1.14
CA PRO A 242 -4.09 21.21 2.51
C PRO A 242 -5.62 21.37 2.61
N SER A 243 -6.27 21.92 1.58
CA SER A 243 -7.72 22.04 1.52
C SER A 243 -8.44 20.83 0.93
N GLU A 244 -7.71 19.85 0.39
CA GLU A 244 -8.32 18.68 -0.23
C GLU A 244 -8.85 17.72 0.83
N ASN A 245 -10.16 17.54 0.86
CA ASN A 245 -10.87 16.67 1.80
C ASN A 245 -11.72 15.58 1.09
N ASP A 246 -11.76 15.57 -0.23
CA ASP A 246 -12.43 14.50 -0.97
C ASP A 246 -11.50 13.28 -1.08
N ILE A 247 -11.91 12.16 -0.47
CA ILE A 247 -11.10 10.92 -0.41
C ILE A 247 -10.86 10.37 -1.81
N ASN A 248 -11.83 10.44 -2.71
CA ASN A 248 -11.66 9.92 -4.07
C ASN A 248 -10.64 10.74 -4.84
N THR A 249 -10.62 12.05 -4.64
CA THR A 249 -9.64 12.96 -5.26
C THR A 249 -8.24 12.66 -4.73
N ILE A 250 -8.08 12.48 -3.41
CA ILE A 250 -6.79 12.10 -2.79
C ILE A 250 -6.30 10.76 -3.37
N ILE A 251 -7.15 9.74 -3.38
CA ILE A 251 -6.79 8.42 -3.92
C ILE A 251 -6.38 8.53 -5.40
N LYS A 252 -7.19 9.19 -6.23
CA LYS A 252 -6.93 9.30 -7.67
C LYS A 252 -5.67 10.08 -8.01
N SER A 253 -5.31 11.08 -7.20
CA SER A 253 -4.16 11.93 -7.47
C SER A 253 -2.85 11.42 -6.87
N GLN A 254 -2.89 10.76 -5.70
CA GLN A 254 -1.67 10.38 -4.98
C GLN A 254 -1.30 8.91 -5.14
N PHE A 255 -2.28 7.99 -5.07
CA PHE A 255 -1.97 6.56 -5.03
C PHE A 255 -1.38 5.97 -6.32
N PRO A 256 -1.76 6.41 -7.53
CA PRO A 256 -1.06 5.96 -8.73
C PRO A 256 0.44 6.27 -8.70
N LEU A 257 0.81 7.48 -8.27
CA LEU A 257 2.21 7.91 -8.19
C LEU A 257 3.00 7.13 -7.12
N ILE A 258 2.36 6.84 -5.97
CA ILE A 258 2.95 6.03 -4.91
C ILE A 258 3.14 4.59 -5.41
N ALA A 259 2.12 4.00 -6.04
CA ALA A 259 2.16 2.66 -6.57
C ALA A 259 3.26 2.48 -7.63
N ASP A 260 3.37 3.41 -8.57
CA ASP A 260 4.42 3.40 -9.59
C ASP A 260 5.82 3.43 -8.96
N LYS A 261 6.03 4.29 -7.95
CA LYS A 261 7.32 4.35 -7.25
C LYS A 261 7.66 3.05 -6.52
N ILE A 262 6.67 2.38 -5.88
CA ILE A 262 6.89 1.08 -5.23
C ILE A 262 7.27 0.02 -6.28
N VAL A 263 6.52 -0.06 -7.38
CA VAL A 263 6.74 -1.03 -8.45
C VAL A 263 8.09 -0.81 -9.13
N GLN A 264 8.52 0.44 -9.33
CA GLN A 264 9.84 0.76 -9.88
C GLN A 264 11.00 0.18 -9.06
N LYS A 265 10.85 0.06 -7.72
CA LYS A 265 11.88 -0.58 -6.88
C LYS A 265 12.08 -2.07 -7.15
N MET A 266 11.15 -2.72 -7.85
CA MET A 266 11.25 -4.12 -8.27
C MET A 266 11.83 -4.28 -9.68
N ILE A 267 11.69 -3.28 -10.55
CA ILE A 267 12.04 -3.37 -11.97
C ILE A 267 13.50 -2.95 -12.22
N VAL A 268 14.05 -2.06 -11.41
CA VAL A 268 15.38 -1.43 -11.59
C VAL A 268 16.51 -2.25 -10.93
N GLN A 269 16.30 -3.53 -10.63
CA GLN A 269 17.33 -4.39 -10.05
C GLN A 269 18.15 -5.14 -11.10
#